data_1e4ddba686374de5526482e5c2ae60bc
#
_entry.id   1e4ddba686374de5526482e5c2ae60bc
#
_cell.length_a   1.000
_cell.length_b   1.000
_cell.length_c   1.000
_cell.angle_alpha   90.00
_cell.angle_beta   90.00
_cell.angle_gamma   90.00
#
_symmetry.space_group_name_H-M   'P 1'
#
loop_
_entity.id
_entity.type
_entity.pdbx_description
1 polymer ?
#
loop_
_entity_poly.entity_id
_entity_poly.type
_entity_poly.pdbx_seq_one_letter_code
_entity_poly.pdbx_strand_id
1 'polypeptide(L)'
;MHDRPSDLNLPLYGESKITPRPAEGVGLVSLLMAPVNVLKDAARVPIFWVLFGTFFVCGSSTNGLIQTHFITLCHDYGLAAVTAASVLAMMGFFDFFGTIGSGWLSDRFDNRWLLFWYYGLRGLSLLYLPFTDFTFYGLSLFAVFYGLDWIATIPPTVKLTADRFGPEKAGMVFGWVFAGHQIGAASAAFGAGLVRTEYSTYLPAFFVAGALCLIAAALVLTVRKPSARGIGKAVPARA
;
A
#
# COMPACT_ATOMS: atom_id res chain seq x y z
N MET A 1 26.91 23.37 1.41
CA MET A 1 26.61 21.97 1.73
C MET A 1 26.48 21.23 0.42
N HIS A 2 27.12 20.08 0.27
CA HIS A 2 27.00 19.25 -0.94
C HIS A 2 25.90 18.24 -0.69
N ASP A 3 24.81 18.31 -1.46
CA ASP A 3 23.61 17.52 -1.22
C ASP A 3 23.62 16.17 -1.99
N ARG A 4 24.57 16.00 -2.92
CA ARG A 4 24.66 14.82 -3.77
C ARG A 4 26.11 14.36 -3.95
N PRO A 5 26.34 13.04 -4.09
CA PRO A 5 27.69 12.52 -4.42
C PRO A 5 28.26 13.09 -5.71
N SER A 6 27.42 13.37 -6.72
CA SER A 6 27.83 14.01 -7.98
C SER A 6 28.47 15.39 -7.81
N ASP A 7 28.14 16.12 -6.75
CA ASP A 7 28.76 17.44 -6.45
C ASP A 7 30.23 17.29 -6.02
N LEU A 8 30.61 16.08 -5.62
CA LEU A 8 31.97 15.69 -5.26
C LEU A 8 32.64 14.80 -6.33
N ASN A 9 32.02 14.68 -7.53
CA ASN A 9 32.45 13.76 -8.58
C ASN A 9 32.52 12.29 -8.14
N LEU A 10 31.66 11.89 -7.20
CA LEU A 10 31.56 10.52 -6.72
C LEU A 10 30.31 9.83 -7.31
N PRO A 11 30.37 8.54 -7.68
CA PRO A 11 29.20 7.78 -8.05
C PRO A 11 28.33 7.49 -6.81
N LEU A 12 27.04 7.19 -7.03
CA LEU A 12 26.18 6.64 -5.98
C LEU A 12 26.72 5.29 -5.47
N TYR A 13 26.48 4.99 -4.21
CA TYR A 13 26.93 3.73 -3.60
C TYR A 13 26.39 2.53 -4.42
N GLY A 14 27.31 1.69 -4.90
CA GLY A 14 26.99 0.54 -5.76
C GLY A 14 26.93 0.84 -7.27
N GLU A 15 27.11 2.10 -7.69
CA GLU A 15 27.20 2.48 -9.11
C GLU A 15 28.66 2.74 -9.52
N SER A 16 28.99 2.42 -10.77
CA SER A 16 30.32 2.69 -11.35
C SER A 16 30.37 3.99 -12.17
N LYS A 17 29.23 4.66 -12.37
CA LYS A 17 29.11 5.87 -13.18
C LYS A 17 28.53 7.01 -12.34
N ILE A 18 29.08 8.21 -12.53
CA ILE A 18 28.57 9.44 -11.91
C ILE A 18 27.26 9.80 -12.62
N THR A 19 26.16 9.86 -11.85
CA THR A 19 24.88 10.32 -12.38
C THR A 19 24.94 11.83 -12.61
N PRO A 20 24.83 12.34 -13.85
CA PRO A 20 24.94 13.76 -14.13
C PRO A 20 23.86 14.56 -13.39
N ARG A 21 24.21 15.80 -13.00
CA ARG A 21 23.28 16.73 -12.37
C ARG A 21 22.12 17.00 -13.33
N PRO A 22 20.86 16.95 -12.88
CA PRO A 22 19.74 17.42 -13.69
C PRO A 22 20.00 18.86 -14.10
N ALA A 23 19.74 19.21 -15.37
CA ALA A 23 19.98 20.55 -15.90
C ALA A 23 19.31 21.61 -15.02
N GLU A 24 20.07 22.60 -14.56
CA GLU A 24 19.55 23.78 -13.86
C GLU A 24 18.69 24.56 -14.84
N GLY A 25 17.41 24.80 -14.49
CA GLY A 25 16.50 25.58 -15.33
C GLY A 25 15.23 24.88 -15.77
N VAL A 26 14.80 23.85 -15.04
CA VAL A 26 13.47 23.26 -15.28
C VAL A 26 12.42 24.32 -14.92
N GLY A 27 11.75 24.89 -15.94
CA GLY A 27 10.73 25.91 -15.72
C GLY A 27 9.62 25.40 -14.75
N LEU A 28 9.04 26.31 -13.96
CA LEU A 28 8.00 25.97 -12.96
C LEU A 28 6.86 25.15 -13.58
N VAL A 29 6.47 25.45 -14.82
CA VAL A 29 5.41 24.72 -15.53
C VAL A 29 5.80 23.27 -15.78
N SER A 30 7.04 22.99 -16.17
CA SER A 30 7.52 21.61 -16.39
C SER A 30 7.60 20.82 -15.09
N LEU A 31 7.95 21.45 -13.97
CA LEU A 31 7.93 20.85 -12.64
C LEU A 31 6.50 20.49 -12.21
N LEU A 32 5.54 21.37 -12.43
CA LEU A 32 4.12 21.13 -12.09
C LEU A 32 3.49 20.06 -12.99
N MET A 33 3.93 19.99 -14.26
CA MET A 33 3.40 19.01 -15.21
C MET A 33 4.10 17.64 -15.14
N ALA A 34 5.27 17.54 -14.50
CA ALA A 34 6.01 16.28 -14.38
C ALA A 34 5.17 15.13 -13.77
N PRO A 35 4.42 15.31 -12.67
CA PRO A 35 3.57 14.24 -12.11
C PRO A 35 2.49 13.78 -13.10
N VAL A 36 1.86 14.72 -13.83
CA VAL A 36 0.82 14.41 -14.82
C VAL A 36 1.38 13.63 -16.01
N ASN A 37 2.56 14.00 -16.48
CA ASN A 37 3.23 13.28 -17.57
C ASN A 37 3.65 11.87 -17.13
N VAL A 38 4.16 11.72 -15.91
CA VAL A 38 4.47 10.41 -15.34
C VAL A 38 3.22 9.55 -15.19
N LEU A 39 2.09 10.13 -14.78
CA LEU A 39 0.81 9.41 -14.74
C LEU A 39 0.37 8.93 -16.13
N LYS A 40 0.45 9.80 -17.15
CA LYS A 40 0.09 9.42 -18.53
C LYS A 40 0.92 8.25 -19.05
N ASP A 41 2.22 8.24 -18.73
CA ASP A 41 3.12 7.14 -19.10
C ASP A 41 2.81 5.87 -18.30
N ALA A 42 2.62 5.98 -16.98
CA ALA A 42 2.34 4.86 -16.10
C ALA A 42 0.98 4.21 -16.42
N ALA A 43 -0.04 5.02 -16.69
CA ALA A 43 -1.41 4.54 -16.98
C ALA A 43 -1.50 3.68 -18.26
N ARG A 44 -0.50 3.75 -19.15
CA ARG A 44 -0.41 2.88 -20.33
C ARG A 44 0.12 1.48 -20.00
N VAL A 45 0.63 1.28 -18.81
CA VAL A 45 1.24 0.01 -18.39
C VAL A 45 0.28 -0.74 -17.46
N PRO A 46 -0.19 -1.95 -17.82
CA PRO A 46 -1.23 -2.66 -17.04
C PRO A 46 -0.89 -2.88 -15.57
N ILE A 47 0.39 -3.06 -15.24
CA ILE A 47 0.82 -3.24 -13.83
C ILE A 47 0.47 -2.01 -12.96
N PHE A 48 0.49 -0.80 -13.53
CA PHE A 48 0.09 0.40 -12.79
C PHE A 48 -1.32 0.24 -12.22
N TRP A 49 -2.26 -0.22 -13.03
CA TRP A 49 -3.65 -0.39 -12.61
C TRP A 49 -3.84 -1.52 -11.61
N VAL A 50 -3.02 -2.58 -11.70
CA VAL A 50 -3.01 -3.64 -10.67
C VAL A 50 -2.52 -3.07 -9.34
N LEU A 51 -1.39 -2.34 -9.32
CA LEU A 51 -0.87 -1.72 -8.10
C LEU A 51 -1.82 -0.64 -7.56
N PHE A 52 -2.40 0.19 -8.42
CA PHE A 52 -3.39 1.19 -8.04
C PHE A 52 -4.64 0.55 -7.43
N GLY A 53 -5.20 -0.47 -8.08
CA GLY A 53 -6.40 -1.17 -7.61
C GLY A 53 -6.16 -1.94 -6.30
N THR A 54 -5.04 -2.63 -6.16
CA THR A 54 -4.70 -3.33 -4.92
C THR A 54 -4.43 -2.35 -3.78
N PHE A 55 -3.83 -1.20 -4.07
CA PHE A 55 -3.62 -0.14 -3.08
C PHE A 55 -4.91 0.61 -2.73
N PHE A 56 -5.85 0.73 -3.67
CA PHE A 56 -7.22 1.17 -3.37
C PHE A 56 -7.88 0.24 -2.35
N VAL A 57 -7.79 -1.09 -2.54
CA VAL A 57 -8.31 -2.08 -1.59
C VAL A 57 -7.58 -1.99 -0.24
N CYS A 58 -6.26 -1.74 -0.24
CA CYS A 58 -5.49 -1.49 0.97
C CYS A 58 -6.09 -0.32 1.76
N GLY A 59 -6.25 0.84 1.12
CA GLY A 59 -6.83 2.03 1.75
C GLY A 59 -8.26 1.79 2.27
N SER A 60 -9.07 1.09 1.47
CA SER A 60 -10.44 0.75 1.84
C SER A 60 -10.49 -0.09 3.12
N SER A 61 -9.66 -1.13 3.21
CA SER A 61 -9.65 -2.07 4.33
C SER A 61 -8.97 -1.50 5.59
N THR A 62 -7.91 -0.70 5.44
CA THR A 62 -7.14 -0.13 6.57
C THR A 62 -7.74 1.18 7.06
N ASN A 63 -7.42 2.28 6.38
CA ASN A 63 -7.80 3.63 6.84
C ASN A 63 -9.31 3.86 6.74
N GLY A 64 -9.93 3.39 5.64
CA GLY A 64 -11.36 3.60 5.42
C GLY A 64 -12.25 2.82 6.36
N LEU A 65 -11.98 1.53 6.57
CA LEU A 65 -12.83 0.67 7.38
C LEU A 65 -12.33 0.57 8.82
N ILE A 66 -11.14 0.02 9.06
CA ILE A 66 -10.66 -0.26 10.42
C ILE A 66 -10.35 1.04 11.17
N GLN A 67 -9.50 1.91 10.64
CA GLN A 67 -9.10 3.11 11.36
C GLN A 67 -10.28 4.04 11.66
N THR A 68 -11.24 4.12 10.74
CA THR A 68 -12.39 5.03 10.88
C THR A 68 -13.50 4.43 11.72
N HIS A 69 -13.81 3.13 11.60
CA HIS A 69 -15.03 2.55 12.15
C HIS A 69 -14.83 1.51 13.25
N PHE A 70 -13.59 1.06 13.52
CA PHE A 70 -13.34 -0.04 14.46
C PHE A 70 -13.83 0.26 15.88
N ILE A 71 -13.61 1.48 16.39
CA ILE A 71 -14.05 1.86 17.74
C ILE A 71 -15.57 1.85 17.81
N THR A 72 -16.25 2.38 16.79
CA THR A 72 -17.72 2.39 16.72
C THR A 72 -18.29 0.99 16.58
N LEU A 73 -17.64 0.14 15.76
CA LEU A 73 -18.01 -1.28 15.66
C LEU A 73 -17.93 -1.96 17.04
N CYS A 74 -16.81 -1.82 17.74
CA CYS A 74 -16.65 -2.42 19.07
C CYS A 74 -17.70 -1.90 20.07
N HIS A 75 -18.04 -0.61 19.98
CA HIS A 75 -19.10 -0.02 20.81
C HIS A 75 -20.48 -0.62 20.50
N ASP A 76 -20.80 -0.90 19.23
CA ASP A 76 -22.06 -1.56 18.83
C ASP A 76 -22.19 -2.98 19.43
N TYR A 77 -21.04 -3.62 19.77
CA TYR A 77 -21.00 -4.92 20.49
C TYR A 77 -20.79 -4.78 22.01
N GLY A 78 -20.95 -3.57 22.56
CA GLY A 78 -20.88 -3.32 24.00
C GLY A 78 -19.49 -3.15 24.59
N LEU A 79 -18.42 -3.09 23.76
CA LEU A 79 -17.07 -2.87 24.23
C LEU A 79 -16.85 -1.37 24.50
N ALA A 80 -16.26 -1.02 25.65
CA ALA A 80 -15.95 0.36 25.99
C ALA A 80 -14.94 0.97 24.98
N ALA A 81 -15.14 2.24 24.63
CA ALA A 81 -14.32 2.94 23.63
C ALA A 81 -12.82 2.94 23.98
N VAL A 82 -12.44 3.07 25.27
CA VAL A 82 -11.04 3.01 25.71
C VAL A 82 -10.44 1.63 25.44
N THR A 83 -11.20 0.56 25.69
CA THR A 83 -10.74 -0.81 25.41
C THR A 83 -10.58 -1.04 23.92
N ALA A 84 -11.54 -0.57 23.09
CA ALA A 84 -11.43 -0.64 21.63
C ALA A 84 -10.23 0.15 21.11
N ALA A 85 -9.97 1.35 21.63
CA ALA A 85 -8.78 2.14 21.31
C ALA A 85 -7.48 1.44 21.71
N SER A 86 -7.47 0.69 22.83
CA SER A 86 -6.30 -0.09 23.23
C SER A 86 -6.00 -1.25 22.26
N VAL A 87 -7.04 -1.91 21.72
CA VAL A 87 -6.88 -2.91 20.65
C VAL A 87 -6.31 -2.27 19.39
N LEU A 88 -6.79 -1.07 19.01
CA LEU A 88 -6.27 -0.34 17.86
C LEU A 88 -4.81 0.07 18.06
N ALA A 89 -4.44 0.51 19.27
CA ALA A 89 -3.05 0.82 19.62
C ALA A 89 -2.16 -0.43 19.56
N MET A 90 -2.67 -1.58 19.97
CA MET A 90 -1.97 -2.87 19.84
C MET A 90 -1.73 -3.23 18.37
N MET A 91 -2.69 -2.97 17.47
CA MET A 91 -2.46 -3.13 16.02
C MET A 91 -1.30 -2.26 15.55
N GLY A 92 -1.24 -0.99 15.95
CA GLY A 92 -0.13 -0.09 15.61
C GLY A 92 1.22 -0.55 16.16
N PHE A 93 1.25 -1.15 17.35
CA PHE A 93 2.46 -1.73 17.92
C PHE A 93 2.98 -2.91 17.06
N PHE A 94 2.10 -3.81 16.65
CA PHE A 94 2.50 -4.94 15.78
C PHE A 94 2.81 -4.51 14.36
N ASP A 95 2.20 -3.45 13.86
CA ASP A 95 2.53 -2.88 12.54
C ASP A 95 4.00 -2.44 12.42
N PHE A 96 4.57 -1.91 13.49
CA PHE A 96 6.00 -1.59 13.53
C PHE A 96 6.88 -2.79 13.17
N PHE A 97 6.62 -3.96 13.75
CA PHE A 97 7.35 -5.18 13.45
C PHE A 97 7.01 -5.73 12.05
N GLY A 98 5.74 -5.68 11.69
CA GLY A 98 5.26 -6.11 10.38
C GLY A 98 5.90 -5.35 9.23
N THR A 99 5.97 -4.03 9.34
CA THR A 99 6.56 -3.16 8.32
C THR A 99 8.06 -3.37 8.17
N ILE A 100 8.81 -3.47 9.28
CA ILE A 100 10.25 -3.77 9.25
C ILE A 100 10.49 -5.16 8.65
N GLY A 101 9.75 -6.16 9.13
CA GLY A 101 9.83 -7.52 8.61
C GLY A 101 9.49 -7.60 7.12
N SER A 102 8.48 -6.87 6.67
CA SER A 102 8.11 -6.80 5.26
C SER A 102 9.19 -6.17 4.40
N GLY A 103 9.87 -5.12 4.86
CA GLY A 103 11.02 -4.54 4.17
C GLY A 103 12.12 -5.58 3.96
N TRP A 104 12.49 -6.30 5.02
CA TRP A 104 13.50 -7.36 4.97
C TRP A 104 13.10 -8.53 4.05
N LEU A 105 11.83 -8.96 4.09
CA LEU A 105 11.28 -9.99 3.22
C LEU A 105 11.25 -9.54 1.76
N SER A 106 10.88 -8.28 1.52
CA SER A 106 10.81 -7.68 0.18
C SER A 106 12.15 -7.70 -0.55
N ASP A 107 13.27 -7.65 0.19
CA ASP A 107 14.62 -7.72 -0.40
C ASP A 107 15.05 -9.15 -0.76
N ARG A 108 14.39 -10.17 -0.22
CA ARG A 108 14.80 -11.58 -0.35
C ARG A 108 13.84 -12.43 -1.15
N PHE A 109 12.58 -12.07 -1.16
CA PHE A 109 11.50 -12.86 -1.76
C PHE A 109 10.81 -12.12 -2.90
N ASP A 110 10.05 -12.86 -3.70
CA ASP A 110 9.25 -12.31 -4.78
C ASP A 110 8.10 -11.46 -4.21
N ASN A 111 8.13 -10.16 -4.48
CA ASN A 111 7.20 -9.18 -3.93
C ASN A 111 5.73 -9.44 -4.30
N ARG A 112 5.47 -10.18 -5.39
CA ARG A 112 4.09 -10.56 -5.78
C ARG A 112 3.53 -11.59 -4.80
N TRP A 113 4.34 -12.57 -4.39
CA TRP A 113 3.93 -13.57 -3.39
C TRP A 113 3.79 -12.95 -2.00
N LEU A 114 4.64 -11.97 -1.63
CA LEU A 114 4.47 -11.24 -0.39
C LEU A 114 3.13 -10.49 -0.36
N LEU A 115 2.81 -9.76 -1.42
CA LEU A 115 1.52 -9.06 -1.52
C LEU A 115 0.34 -10.02 -1.55
N PHE A 116 0.45 -11.18 -2.24
CA PHE A 116 -0.58 -12.22 -2.20
C PHE A 116 -0.90 -12.66 -0.77
N TRP A 117 0.13 -12.98 0.02
CA TRP A 117 -0.05 -13.39 1.40
C TRP A 117 -0.60 -12.25 2.27
N TYR A 118 -0.09 -11.04 2.13
CA TYR A 118 -0.59 -9.89 2.91
C TYR A 118 -2.06 -9.62 2.61
N TYR A 119 -2.46 -9.45 1.36
CA TYR A 119 -3.87 -9.24 1.02
C TYR A 119 -4.75 -10.45 1.36
N GLY A 120 -4.23 -11.67 1.18
CA GLY A 120 -4.95 -12.89 1.52
C GLY A 120 -5.23 -13.01 3.02
N LEU A 121 -4.21 -12.86 3.85
CA LEU A 121 -4.35 -12.92 5.32
C LEU A 121 -5.21 -11.78 5.86
N ARG A 122 -5.06 -10.57 5.32
CA ARG A 122 -5.92 -9.43 5.63
C ARG A 122 -7.38 -9.72 5.30
N GLY A 123 -7.65 -10.24 4.11
CA GLY A 123 -9.00 -10.61 3.69
C GLY A 123 -9.63 -11.64 4.62
N LEU A 124 -8.89 -12.69 4.97
CA LEU A 124 -9.35 -13.71 5.91
C LEU A 124 -9.58 -13.13 7.31
N SER A 125 -8.70 -12.25 7.80
CA SER A 125 -8.87 -11.59 9.10
C SER A 125 -10.12 -10.73 9.14
N LEU A 126 -10.42 -9.98 8.08
CA LEU A 126 -11.63 -9.16 7.99
C LEU A 126 -12.92 -10.01 7.92
N LEU A 127 -12.87 -11.14 7.21
CA LEU A 127 -14.00 -12.08 7.15
C LEU A 127 -14.21 -12.80 8.49
N TYR A 128 -13.14 -13.00 9.25
CA TYR A 128 -13.18 -13.66 10.56
C TYR A 128 -13.67 -12.72 11.69
N LEU A 129 -13.34 -11.42 11.60
CA LEU A 129 -13.62 -10.44 12.65
C LEU A 129 -15.09 -10.46 13.15
N PRO A 130 -16.13 -10.54 12.29
CA PRO A 130 -17.52 -10.58 12.73
C PRO A 130 -17.89 -11.80 13.60
N PHE A 131 -17.07 -12.85 13.58
CA PHE A 131 -17.29 -14.09 14.32
C PHE A 131 -16.46 -14.16 15.61
N THR A 132 -15.69 -13.13 15.92
CA THR A 132 -14.92 -13.07 17.17
C THR A 132 -15.80 -12.62 18.34
N ASP A 133 -15.40 -13.03 19.54
CA ASP A 133 -15.93 -12.39 20.74
C ASP A 133 -15.41 -10.95 20.81
N PHE A 134 -16.30 -9.97 20.91
CA PHE A 134 -15.95 -8.57 21.06
C PHE A 134 -15.54 -8.26 22.50
N THR A 135 -14.47 -8.91 22.94
CA THR A 135 -13.76 -8.66 24.21
C THR A 135 -12.32 -8.27 23.90
N PHE A 136 -11.61 -7.68 24.85
CA PHE A 136 -10.19 -7.37 24.66
C PHE A 136 -9.38 -8.62 24.26
N TYR A 137 -9.61 -9.74 24.93
CA TYR A 137 -8.89 -10.99 24.63
C TYR A 137 -9.29 -11.59 23.28
N GLY A 138 -10.59 -11.62 22.95
CA GLY A 138 -11.09 -12.14 21.68
C GLY A 138 -10.54 -11.35 20.48
N LEU A 139 -10.43 -10.03 20.62
CA LEU A 139 -9.88 -9.16 19.58
C LEU A 139 -8.34 -9.12 19.54
N SER A 140 -7.65 -9.61 20.57
CA SER A 140 -6.18 -9.57 20.62
C SER A 140 -5.54 -10.35 19.49
N LEU A 141 -6.08 -11.53 19.16
CA LEU A 141 -5.57 -12.34 18.06
C LEU A 141 -5.73 -11.60 16.71
N PHE A 142 -6.90 -11.04 16.46
CA PHE A 142 -7.15 -10.21 15.29
C PHE A 142 -6.18 -9.03 15.23
N ALA A 143 -5.97 -8.33 16.36
CA ALA A 143 -5.10 -7.16 16.44
C ALA A 143 -3.63 -7.50 16.12
N VAL A 144 -3.13 -8.66 16.57
CA VAL A 144 -1.77 -9.11 16.25
C VAL A 144 -1.62 -9.37 14.76
N PHE A 145 -2.48 -10.21 14.18
CA PHE A 145 -2.36 -10.60 12.77
C PHE A 145 -2.64 -9.43 11.82
N TYR A 146 -3.70 -8.67 12.10
CA TYR A 146 -4.05 -7.52 11.29
C TYR A 146 -3.02 -6.40 11.40
N GLY A 147 -2.47 -6.19 12.61
CA GLY A 147 -1.42 -5.21 12.86
C GLY A 147 -0.14 -5.55 12.08
N LEU A 148 0.34 -6.78 12.15
CA LEU A 148 1.52 -7.23 11.39
C LEU A 148 1.40 -6.99 9.88
N ASP A 149 0.17 -6.93 9.36
CA ASP A 149 -0.10 -6.73 7.95
C ASP A 149 -0.49 -5.28 7.59
N TRP A 150 -0.74 -4.39 8.55
CA TRP A 150 -1.37 -3.09 8.32
C TRP A 150 -0.68 -2.27 7.23
N ILE A 151 0.62 -1.99 7.37
CA ILE A 151 1.44 -1.22 6.42
C ILE A 151 2.41 -2.14 5.64
N ALA A 152 2.47 -3.42 5.98
CA ALA A 152 3.40 -4.38 5.37
C ALA A 152 3.32 -4.49 3.84
N THR A 153 2.22 -4.04 3.23
CA THR A 153 2.05 -3.98 1.77
C THR A 153 2.87 -2.87 1.08
N ILE A 154 3.35 -1.86 1.82
CA ILE A 154 4.08 -0.72 1.22
C ILE A 154 5.44 -1.14 0.64
N PRO A 155 6.38 -1.79 1.39
CA PRO A 155 7.69 -2.11 0.86
C PRO A 155 7.67 -2.91 -0.44
N PRO A 156 6.91 -4.02 -0.56
CA PRO A 156 6.85 -4.77 -1.80
C PRO A 156 6.19 -4.01 -2.95
N THR A 157 5.21 -3.12 -2.68
CA THR A 157 4.58 -2.29 -3.70
C THR A 157 5.55 -1.23 -4.24
N VAL A 158 6.31 -0.57 -3.37
CA VAL A 158 7.35 0.40 -3.77
C VAL A 158 8.40 -0.29 -4.63
N LYS A 159 8.85 -1.48 -4.23
CA LYS A 159 9.86 -2.23 -4.96
C LYS A 159 9.36 -2.68 -6.34
N LEU A 160 8.15 -3.23 -6.43
CA LEU A 160 7.53 -3.56 -7.72
C LEU A 160 7.39 -2.33 -8.63
N THR A 161 7.09 -1.16 -8.04
CA THR A 161 7.02 0.09 -8.78
C THR A 161 8.39 0.50 -9.31
N ALA A 162 9.44 0.42 -8.48
CA ALA A 162 10.82 0.74 -8.87
C ALA A 162 11.34 -0.22 -9.95
N ASP A 163 11.08 -1.51 -9.81
CA ASP A 163 11.48 -2.54 -10.78
C ASP A 163 10.84 -2.34 -12.16
N ARG A 164 9.67 -1.74 -12.22
CA ARG A 164 8.90 -1.57 -13.47
C ARG A 164 9.07 -0.22 -14.14
N PHE A 165 9.17 0.83 -13.36
CA PHE A 165 9.19 2.20 -13.86
C PHE A 165 10.56 2.86 -13.74
N GLY A 166 11.52 2.15 -13.13
CA GLY A 166 12.86 2.65 -12.85
C GLY A 166 12.92 3.51 -11.58
N PRO A 167 14.09 3.55 -10.92
CA PRO A 167 14.25 4.23 -9.62
C PRO A 167 13.95 5.73 -9.70
N GLU A 168 14.24 6.38 -10.83
CA GLU A 168 14.02 7.83 -11.02
C GLU A 168 12.53 8.22 -11.02
N LYS A 169 11.65 7.37 -11.59
CA LYS A 169 10.21 7.62 -11.70
C LYS A 169 9.41 6.96 -10.58
N ALA A 170 10.03 6.02 -9.83
CA ALA A 170 9.35 5.20 -8.83
C ALA A 170 8.59 6.02 -7.80
N GLY A 171 9.18 7.08 -7.26
CA GLY A 171 8.54 7.93 -6.25
C GLY A 171 7.28 8.61 -6.76
N MET A 172 7.31 9.17 -7.98
CA MET A 172 6.13 9.83 -8.57
C MET A 172 5.04 8.82 -8.96
N VAL A 173 5.42 7.66 -9.51
CA VAL A 173 4.45 6.60 -9.84
C VAL A 173 3.83 6.03 -8.58
N PHE A 174 4.63 5.78 -7.52
CA PHE A 174 4.11 5.33 -6.24
C PHE A 174 3.17 6.38 -5.60
N GLY A 175 3.48 7.67 -5.74
CA GLY A 175 2.57 8.74 -5.31
C GLY A 175 1.17 8.62 -5.94
N TRP A 176 1.08 8.27 -7.23
CA TRP A 176 -0.20 8.01 -7.89
C TRP A 176 -0.86 6.71 -7.44
N VAL A 177 -0.08 5.65 -7.21
CA VAL A 177 -0.60 4.40 -6.60
C VAL A 177 -1.17 4.70 -5.20
N PHE A 178 -0.47 5.53 -4.42
CA PHE A 178 -0.92 5.97 -3.11
C PHE A 178 -2.17 6.88 -3.16
N ALA A 179 -2.36 7.65 -4.23
CA ALA A 179 -3.62 8.37 -4.46
C ALA A 179 -4.80 7.38 -4.57
N GLY A 180 -4.60 6.21 -5.19
CA GLY A 180 -5.58 5.12 -5.20
C GLY A 180 -5.95 4.66 -3.79
N HIS A 181 -4.96 4.53 -2.90
CA HIS A 181 -5.17 4.21 -1.48
C HIS A 181 -6.09 5.25 -0.79
N GLN A 182 -5.83 6.52 -1.01
CA GLN A 182 -6.63 7.59 -0.40
C GLN A 182 -8.07 7.63 -0.92
N ILE A 183 -8.27 7.37 -2.22
CA ILE A 183 -9.61 7.25 -2.81
C ILE A 183 -10.33 6.04 -2.21
N GLY A 184 -9.64 4.91 -2.06
CA GLY A 184 -10.17 3.72 -1.42
C GLY A 184 -10.58 3.97 0.03
N ALA A 185 -9.71 4.63 0.79
CA ALA A 185 -9.98 5.00 2.18
C ALA A 185 -11.22 5.88 2.31
N ALA A 186 -11.33 6.94 1.51
CA ALA A 186 -12.48 7.83 1.51
C ALA A 186 -13.78 7.10 1.12
N SER A 187 -13.71 6.25 0.08
CA SER A 187 -14.86 5.47 -0.39
C SER A 187 -15.37 4.49 0.68
N ALA A 188 -14.45 3.79 1.36
CA ALA A 188 -14.82 2.84 2.40
C ALA A 188 -15.30 3.53 3.69
N ALA A 189 -14.68 4.64 4.08
CA ALA A 189 -15.12 5.42 5.23
C ALA A 189 -16.57 5.91 5.04
N PHE A 190 -16.88 6.47 3.87
CA PHE A 190 -18.24 6.89 3.55
C PHE A 190 -19.20 5.71 3.39
N GLY A 191 -18.80 4.68 2.61
CA GLY A 191 -19.64 3.53 2.31
C GLY A 191 -19.97 2.68 3.54
N ALA A 192 -19.02 2.44 4.44
CA ALA A 192 -19.26 1.71 5.67
C ALA A 192 -20.18 2.51 6.64
N GLY A 193 -20.05 3.83 6.66
CA GLY A 193 -20.95 4.72 7.39
C GLY A 193 -22.39 4.62 6.88
N LEU A 194 -22.60 4.64 5.55
CA LEU A 194 -23.90 4.44 4.93
C LEU A 194 -24.48 3.07 5.28
N VAL A 195 -23.70 2.00 5.13
CA VAL A 195 -24.12 0.63 5.44
C VAL A 195 -24.61 0.54 6.90
N ARG A 196 -23.87 1.12 7.85
CA ARG A 196 -24.29 1.16 9.24
C ARG A 196 -25.59 1.94 9.44
N THR A 197 -25.74 3.06 8.77
CA THR A 197 -26.96 3.90 8.89
C THR A 197 -28.20 3.17 8.38
N GLU A 198 -28.09 2.49 7.24
CA GLU A 198 -29.22 1.81 6.58
C GLU A 198 -29.54 0.44 7.22
N TYR A 199 -28.50 -0.31 7.59
CA TYR A 199 -28.66 -1.70 8.06
C TYR A 199 -28.41 -1.86 9.57
N SER A 200 -28.08 -0.78 10.30
CA SER A 200 -27.71 -0.81 11.72
C SER A 200 -26.56 -1.76 12.06
N THR A 201 -25.72 -2.09 11.09
CA THR A 201 -24.58 -3.00 11.24
C THR A 201 -23.47 -2.70 10.24
N TYR A 202 -22.22 -2.99 10.61
CA TYR A 202 -21.05 -2.93 9.72
C TYR A 202 -20.78 -4.24 8.97
N LEU A 203 -21.47 -5.34 9.26
CA LEU A 203 -21.19 -6.67 8.73
C LEU A 203 -21.02 -6.70 7.20
N PRO A 204 -21.94 -6.11 6.39
CA PRO A 204 -21.76 -6.12 4.93
C PRO A 204 -20.48 -5.43 4.47
N ALA A 205 -20.08 -4.33 5.14
CA ALA A 205 -18.85 -3.61 4.79
C ALA A 205 -17.60 -4.46 5.06
N PHE A 206 -17.57 -5.22 6.15
CA PHE A 206 -16.46 -6.14 6.46
C PHE A 206 -16.40 -7.30 5.48
N PHE A 207 -17.52 -7.90 5.11
CA PHE A 207 -17.55 -8.97 4.11
C PHE A 207 -17.10 -8.48 2.73
N VAL A 208 -17.54 -7.30 2.30
CA VAL A 208 -17.12 -6.70 1.04
C VAL A 208 -15.62 -6.39 1.06
N ALA A 209 -15.11 -5.77 2.14
CA ALA A 209 -13.68 -5.45 2.26
C ALA A 209 -12.82 -6.72 2.28
N GLY A 210 -13.24 -7.76 3.00
CA GLY A 210 -12.55 -9.05 3.03
C GLY A 210 -12.51 -9.72 1.66
N ALA A 211 -13.64 -9.76 0.95
CA ALA A 211 -13.72 -10.30 -0.41
C ALA A 211 -12.83 -9.51 -1.40
N LEU A 212 -12.84 -8.17 -1.33
CA LEU A 212 -11.98 -7.33 -2.16
C LEU A 212 -10.49 -7.59 -1.89
N CYS A 213 -10.09 -7.81 -0.63
CA CYS A 213 -8.71 -8.18 -0.29
C CYS A 213 -8.32 -9.54 -0.92
N LEU A 214 -9.19 -10.54 -0.92
CA LEU A 214 -8.93 -11.83 -1.57
C LEU A 214 -8.82 -11.68 -3.10
N ILE A 215 -9.65 -10.84 -3.71
CA ILE A 215 -9.54 -10.49 -5.13
C ILE A 215 -8.21 -9.78 -5.40
N ALA A 216 -7.82 -8.82 -4.56
CA ALA A 216 -6.55 -8.11 -4.67
C ALA A 216 -5.35 -9.08 -4.57
N ALA A 217 -5.41 -10.06 -3.65
CA ALA A 217 -4.40 -11.12 -3.53
C ALA A 217 -4.25 -11.89 -4.86
N ALA A 218 -5.35 -12.31 -5.47
CA ALA A 218 -5.31 -13.01 -6.76
C ALA A 218 -4.79 -12.11 -7.90
N LEU A 219 -5.21 -10.85 -7.93
CA LEU A 219 -4.80 -9.88 -8.96
C LEU A 219 -3.29 -9.62 -8.96
N VAL A 220 -2.65 -9.55 -7.79
CA VAL A 220 -1.19 -9.33 -7.71
C VAL A 220 -0.42 -10.43 -8.43
N LEU A 221 -0.88 -11.67 -8.41
CA LEU A 221 -0.21 -12.79 -9.09
C LEU A 221 -0.24 -12.67 -10.63
N THR A 222 -1.14 -11.86 -11.19
CA THR A 222 -1.18 -11.58 -12.64
C THR A 222 -0.02 -10.69 -13.10
N VAL A 223 0.66 -10.02 -12.18
CA VAL A 223 1.87 -9.23 -12.46
C VAL A 223 2.99 -10.15 -12.95
N ARG A 224 3.43 -9.97 -14.19
CA ARG A 224 4.52 -10.78 -14.75
C ARG A 224 5.86 -10.43 -14.09
N LYS A 225 6.70 -11.43 -13.84
CA LYS A 225 8.10 -11.21 -13.42
C LYS A 225 8.80 -10.28 -14.41
N PRO A 226 9.61 -9.30 -13.94
CA PRO A 226 10.53 -8.60 -14.81
C PRO A 226 11.42 -9.64 -15.50
N SER A 227 11.51 -9.60 -16.84
CA SER A 227 12.45 -10.48 -17.54
C SER A 227 13.86 -10.02 -17.19
N ALA A 228 14.74 -10.95 -16.79
CA ALA A 228 16.16 -10.69 -16.50
C ALA A 228 16.92 -10.04 -17.68
N ARG A 229 16.32 -10.02 -18.88
CA ARG A 229 16.86 -9.35 -20.08
C ARG A 229 16.58 -7.84 -20.16
N GLY A 230 15.81 -7.25 -19.23
CA GLY A 230 15.38 -5.83 -19.27
C GLY A 230 16.24 -4.83 -18.52
N ILE A 231 17.20 -5.27 -17.72
CA ILE A 231 18.06 -4.40 -16.89
C ILE A 231 19.12 -3.63 -17.72
N GLY A 232 19.18 -3.84 -19.03
CA GLY A 232 20.21 -3.23 -19.89
C GLY A 232 19.74 -2.38 -21.07
N LYS A 233 18.44 -2.15 -21.26
CA LYS A 233 17.97 -1.28 -22.35
C LYS A 233 17.26 -0.05 -21.78
N ALA A 234 18.06 0.98 -21.53
CA ALA A 234 17.57 2.35 -21.45
C ALA A 234 16.79 2.65 -22.74
N VAL A 235 15.54 3.06 -22.61
CA VAL A 235 14.76 3.58 -23.73
C VAL A 235 15.50 4.80 -24.27
N PRO A 236 15.89 4.85 -25.57
CA PRO A 236 16.55 6.02 -26.11
C PRO A 236 15.60 7.23 -25.99
N ALA A 237 16.11 8.32 -25.42
CA ALA A 237 15.43 9.60 -25.44
C ALA A 237 15.15 9.97 -26.91
N ARG A 238 13.88 10.09 -27.26
CA ARG A 238 13.52 10.72 -28.54
C ARG A 238 13.79 12.21 -28.40
N ALA A 239 14.61 12.69 -29.31
CA ALA A 239 14.92 14.08 -29.54
C ALA A 239 13.66 14.89 -29.86
#